data_23fc158a3245ade3a52822eca804ca6d
#
_entry.id   23fc158a3245ade3a52822eca804ca6d
#
_cell.length_a   1.000
_cell.length_b   1.000
_cell.length_c   1.000
_cell.angle_alpha   90.00
_cell.angle_beta   90.00
_cell.angle_gamma   90.00
#
_symmetry.space_group_name_H-M   'P 1'
#
loop_
_entity.id
_entity.type
_entity.pdbx_description
1 polymer ?
#
loop_
_entity_poly.entity_id
_entity_poly.type
_entity_poly.pdbx_seq_one_letter_code
_entity_poly.pdbx_strand_id
1 'polypeptide(L)'
;VEFIIQAYQLLLGGRDKSLRVRDSLGAMKTLCEKNILMKDDHDRLREAYIFLRNLENRVQITFGLQTYLLPGNETDLAVLARKMRISGDNQKSLADNLMQEYEKHTRFVGTLFAGQFAEKEKREAAETLSSEWDRSRIGEEQFNESSLTEIPFLPDPKRAYRFLESFRDGAQFS
;
A
#
# COMPACT_ATOMS: atom_id res chain seq x y z
N VAL A 1 -0.53 -0.03 -3.09
CA VAL A 1 -0.61 1.43 -3.27
C VAL A 1 -1.61 2.05 -2.31
N GLU A 2 -2.89 1.64 -2.36
CA GLU A 2 -3.95 2.22 -1.54
C GLU A 2 -3.62 2.21 -0.05
N PHE A 3 -3.02 1.14 0.46
CA PHE A 3 -2.60 1.05 1.85
C PHE A 3 -1.60 2.15 2.24
N ILE A 4 -0.64 2.49 1.38
CA ILE A 4 0.32 3.58 1.64
C ILE A 4 -0.42 4.90 1.85
N ILE A 5 -1.37 5.19 0.96
CA ILE A 5 -2.17 6.42 1.01
C ILE A 5 -3.04 6.47 2.27
N GLN A 6 -3.72 5.38 2.56
CA GLN A 6 -4.58 5.27 3.75
C GLN A 6 -3.78 5.38 5.05
N ALA A 7 -2.56 4.83 5.09
CA ALA A 7 -1.67 4.98 6.24
C ALA A 7 -1.33 6.45 6.50
N TYR A 8 -0.99 7.24 5.47
CA TYR A 8 -0.80 8.68 5.62
C TYR A 8 -2.07 9.39 6.07
N GLN A 9 -3.23 9.04 5.52
CA GLN A 9 -4.50 9.63 5.92
C GLN A 9 -4.85 9.32 7.38
N LEU A 10 -4.59 8.11 7.85
CA LEU A 10 -4.81 7.72 9.26
C LEU A 10 -3.87 8.48 10.19
N LEU A 11 -2.59 8.58 9.85
CA LEU A 11 -1.58 9.21 10.69
C LEU A 11 -1.75 10.75 10.77
N LEU A 12 -2.10 11.38 9.66
CA LEU A 12 -2.07 12.84 9.54
C LEU A 12 -3.47 13.47 9.44
N GLY A 13 -4.47 12.73 8.99
CA GLY A 13 -5.83 13.23 8.77
C GLY A 13 -6.57 13.63 10.04
N GLY A 14 -6.10 13.20 11.21
CA GLY A 14 -6.60 13.71 12.49
C GLY A 14 -6.28 15.19 12.69
N ARG A 15 -5.06 15.58 12.31
CA ARG A 15 -4.55 16.97 12.44
C ARG A 15 -4.91 17.82 11.23
N ASP A 16 -4.91 17.24 10.03
CA ASP A 16 -5.20 17.95 8.78
C ASP A 16 -6.38 17.31 8.03
N LYS A 17 -7.54 17.94 8.16
CA LYS A 17 -8.78 17.46 7.52
C LYS A 17 -8.73 17.46 5.99
N SER A 18 -7.85 18.24 5.36
CA SER A 18 -7.71 18.30 3.91
C SER A 18 -7.17 16.99 3.32
N LEU A 19 -6.52 16.16 4.15
CA LEU A 19 -6.04 14.82 3.75
C LEU A 19 -7.14 13.76 3.70
N ARG A 20 -8.35 14.06 4.19
CA ARG A 20 -9.49 13.13 4.20
C ARG A 20 -10.18 13.07 2.83
N VAL A 21 -9.40 12.86 1.79
CA VAL A 21 -9.89 12.71 0.41
C VAL A 21 -10.30 11.25 0.19
N ARG A 22 -11.44 11.02 -0.48
CA ARG A 22 -11.98 9.67 -0.67
C ARG A 22 -11.28 8.86 -1.75
N ASP A 23 -10.87 9.52 -2.83
CA ASP A 23 -10.20 8.86 -3.93
C ASP A 23 -8.69 8.85 -3.76
N SER A 24 -8.06 7.74 -4.16
CA SER A 24 -6.63 7.53 -3.98
C SER A 24 -5.77 8.52 -4.78
N LEU A 25 -6.19 8.90 -5.98
CA LEU A 25 -5.42 9.82 -6.82
C LEU A 25 -5.46 11.25 -6.27
N GLY A 26 -6.63 11.70 -5.82
CA GLY A 26 -6.79 12.99 -5.14
C GLY A 26 -6.02 13.04 -3.82
N ALA A 27 -6.04 11.95 -3.06
CA ALA A 27 -5.26 11.84 -1.82
C ALA A 27 -3.76 11.90 -2.08
N MET A 28 -3.24 11.18 -3.09
CA MET A 28 -1.83 11.27 -3.51
C MET A 28 -1.44 12.70 -3.89
N LYS A 29 -2.29 13.37 -4.68
CA LYS A 29 -2.07 14.75 -5.09
C LYS A 29 -1.97 15.69 -3.88
N THR A 30 -2.91 15.58 -2.94
CA THR A 30 -2.91 16.39 -1.71
C THR A 30 -1.67 16.14 -0.85
N LEU A 31 -1.23 14.88 -0.73
CA LEU A 31 0.01 14.54 -0.02
C LEU A 31 1.25 15.16 -0.69
N CYS A 32 1.29 15.18 -2.01
CA CYS A 32 2.37 15.80 -2.77
C CYS A 32 2.36 17.33 -2.62
N GLU A 33 1.20 17.99 -2.75
CA GLU A 33 1.04 19.44 -2.58
C GLU A 33 1.47 19.92 -1.18
N LYS A 34 1.34 19.05 -0.18
CA LYS A 34 1.78 19.33 1.20
C LYS A 34 3.23 18.91 1.49
N ASN A 35 3.98 18.49 0.49
CA ASN A 35 5.36 17.98 0.64
C ASN A 35 5.50 16.81 1.61
N ILE A 36 4.42 16.04 1.86
CA ILE A 36 4.44 14.81 2.64
C ILE A 36 4.96 13.65 1.78
N LEU A 37 4.56 13.63 0.51
CA LEU A 37 5.06 12.70 -0.51
C LEU A 37 5.92 13.49 -1.50
N MET A 38 7.15 13.05 -1.72
CA MET A 38 8.04 13.68 -2.71
C MET A 38 7.42 13.59 -4.11
N LYS A 39 7.67 14.60 -4.94
CA LYS A 39 7.07 14.66 -6.28
C LYS A 39 7.40 13.45 -7.15
N ASP A 40 8.65 12.99 -7.10
CA ASP A 40 9.10 11.82 -7.86
C ASP A 40 8.38 10.53 -7.42
N ASP A 41 8.25 10.34 -6.09
CA ASP A 41 7.49 9.23 -5.52
C ASP A 41 6.00 9.31 -5.85
N HIS A 42 5.41 10.51 -5.81
CA HIS A 42 4.04 10.75 -6.23
C HIS A 42 3.80 10.31 -7.68
N ASP A 43 4.65 10.76 -8.60
CA ASP A 43 4.48 10.50 -10.03
C ASP A 43 4.60 8.99 -10.31
N ARG A 44 5.61 8.34 -9.74
CA ARG A 44 5.82 6.87 -9.86
C ARG A 44 4.72 6.07 -9.18
N LEU A 45 4.26 6.50 -8.00
CA LEU A 45 3.18 5.81 -7.26
C LEU A 45 1.84 5.92 -8.01
N ARG A 46 1.59 7.07 -8.64
CA ARG A 46 0.44 7.30 -9.49
C ARG A 46 0.46 6.40 -10.73
N GLU A 47 1.61 6.29 -11.40
CA GLU A 47 1.78 5.38 -12.54
C GLU A 47 1.53 3.92 -12.11
N ALA A 48 2.14 3.49 -11.02
CA ALA A 48 1.95 2.15 -10.47
C ALA A 48 0.49 1.87 -10.13
N TYR A 49 -0.20 2.82 -9.50
CA TYR A 49 -1.62 2.69 -9.19
C TYR A 49 -2.48 2.50 -10.42
N ILE A 50 -2.29 3.35 -11.44
CA ILE A 50 -3.06 3.28 -12.69
C ILE A 50 -2.78 1.96 -13.42
N PHE A 51 -1.51 1.55 -13.51
CA PHE A 51 -1.12 0.29 -14.14
C PHE A 51 -1.75 -0.92 -13.43
N LEU A 52 -1.59 -1.03 -12.11
CA LEU A 52 -2.09 -2.16 -11.34
C LEU A 52 -3.62 -2.23 -11.34
N ARG A 53 -4.32 -1.10 -11.25
CA ARG A 53 -5.78 -1.05 -11.35
C ARG A 53 -6.29 -1.46 -12.73
N ASN A 54 -5.62 -1.01 -13.79
CA ASN A 54 -5.96 -1.44 -15.14
C ASN A 54 -5.71 -2.93 -15.33
N LEU A 55 -4.60 -3.44 -14.84
CA LEU A 55 -4.26 -4.87 -14.92
C LEU A 55 -5.30 -5.72 -14.18
N GLU A 56 -5.64 -5.35 -12.92
CA GLU A 56 -6.68 -6.01 -12.13
C GLU A 56 -8.01 -6.07 -12.90
N ASN A 57 -8.49 -4.93 -13.41
CA ASN A 57 -9.72 -4.86 -14.17
C ASN A 57 -9.67 -5.73 -15.45
N ARG A 58 -8.52 -5.78 -16.14
CA ARG A 58 -8.36 -6.62 -17.34
C ARG A 58 -8.37 -8.11 -17.00
N VAL A 59 -7.74 -8.51 -15.89
CA VAL A 59 -7.80 -9.90 -15.40
C VAL A 59 -9.25 -10.28 -15.11
N GLN A 60 -9.98 -9.48 -14.33
CA GLN A 60 -11.37 -9.74 -13.96
C GLN A 60 -12.29 -9.85 -15.18
N ILE A 61 -12.21 -8.91 -16.11
CA ILE A 61 -13.04 -8.90 -17.33
C ILE A 61 -12.69 -10.05 -18.27
N THR A 62 -11.40 -10.44 -18.34
CA THR A 62 -10.95 -11.45 -19.30
C THR A 62 -11.29 -12.86 -18.85
N PHE A 63 -11.12 -13.15 -17.57
CA PHE A 63 -11.23 -14.50 -17.03
C PHE A 63 -12.49 -14.72 -16.16
N GLY A 64 -13.28 -13.67 -15.92
CA GLY A 64 -14.53 -13.76 -15.14
C GLY A 64 -14.32 -14.13 -13.67
N LEU A 65 -13.09 -14.07 -13.17
CA LEU A 65 -12.71 -14.47 -11.83
C LEU A 65 -12.45 -13.25 -10.95
N GLN A 66 -13.03 -13.23 -9.77
CA GLN A 66 -12.58 -12.32 -8.69
C GLN A 66 -11.25 -12.84 -8.13
N THR A 67 -10.23 -12.84 -8.94
CA THR A 67 -8.88 -13.27 -8.55
C THR A 67 -7.92 -12.09 -8.55
N TYR A 68 -7.02 -12.10 -7.60
CA TYR A 68 -5.88 -11.17 -7.54
C TYR A 68 -4.61 -11.79 -8.11
N LEU A 69 -4.70 -13.04 -8.63
CA LEU A 69 -3.58 -13.77 -9.21
C LEU A 69 -3.51 -13.52 -10.70
N LEU A 70 -2.30 -13.28 -11.20
CA LEU A 70 -2.02 -13.28 -12.63
C LEU A 70 -2.07 -14.73 -13.16
N PRO A 71 -2.46 -14.92 -14.42
CA PRO A 71 -2.38 -16.22 -15.06
C PRO A 71 -0.95 -16.77 -15.03
N GLY A 72 -0.83 -18.07 -14.77
CA GLY A 72 0.47 -18.75 -14.76
C GLY A 72 0.98 -19.19 -16.13
N ASN A 73 0.21 -19.05 -17.19
CA ASN A 73 0.58 -19.50 -18.54
C ASN A 73 0.86 -18.32 -19.48
N GLU A 74 1.77 -18.53 -20.41
CA GLU A 74 2.24 -17.52 -21.36
C GLU A 74 1.13 -17.00 -22.28
N THR A 75 0.21 -17.89 -22.69
CA THR A 75 -0.89 -17.54 -23.61
C THR A 75 -1.80 -16.48 -23.01
N ASP A 76 -2.25 -16.69 -21.78
CA ASP A 76 -3.14 -15.76 -21.08
C ASP A 76 -2.44 -14.45 -20.70
N LEU A 77 -1.15 -14.54 -20.33
CA LEU A 77 -0.33 -13.35 -20.11
C LEU A 77 -0.19 -12.51 -21.39
N ALA A 78 0.02 -13.14 -22.54
CA ALA A 78 0.09 -12.43 -23.82
C ALA A 78 -1.26 -11.79 -24.21
N VAL A 79 -2.39 -12.44 -23.90
CA VAL A 79 -3.72 -11.84 -24.06
C VAL A 79 -3.88 -10.60 -23.20
N LEU A 80 -3.47 -10.66 -21.93
CA LEU A 80 -3.48 -9.50 -21.03
C LEU A 80 -2.57 -8.39 -21.53
N ALA A 81 -1.35 -8.71 -21.97
CA ALA A 81 -0.40 -7.75 -22.50
C ALA A 81 -1.00 -6.94 -23.66
N ARG A 82 -1.67 -7.62 -24.63
CA ARG A 82 -2.37 -6.94 -25.73
C ARG A 82 -3.48 -6.02 -25.22
N LYS A 83 -4.27 -6.47 -24.23
CA LYS A 83 -5.34 -5.67 -23.61
C LYS A 83 -4.80 -4.47 -22.83
N MET A 84 -3.59 -4.59 -22.28
CA MET A 84 -2.85 -3.51 -21.63
C MET A 84 -2.08 -2.61 -22.62
N ARG A 85 -2.14 -2.93 -23.93
CA ARG A 85 -1.41 -2.23 -25.01
C ARG A 85 0.12 -2.29 -24.82
N ILE A 86 0.61 -3.37 -24.28
CA ILE A 86 2.04 -3.65 -24.19
C ILE A 86 2.50 -4.19 -25.52
N SER A 87 3.62 -3.67 -26.03
CA SER A 87 4.22 -4.07 -27.28
C SER A 87 5.05 -5.35 -27.14
N GLY A 88 5.12 -6.14 -28.18
CA GLY A 88 5.97 -7.33 -28.28
C GLY A 88 5.78 -7.99 -29.65
N ASP A 89 6.87 -8.60 -30.16
CA ASP A 89 6.92 -9.16 -31.51
C ASP A 89 6.25 -10.53 -31.60
N ASN A 90 6.17 -11.25 -30.48
CA ASN A 90 5.58 -12.57 -30.38
C ASN A 90 4.90 -12.76 -29.02
N GLN A 91 4.26 -13.92 -28.84
CA GLN A 91 3.52 -14.23 -27.62
C GLN A 91 4.39 -14.22 -26.38
N LYS A 92 5.59 -14.79 -26.45
CA LYS A 92 6.53 -14.82 -25.35
C LYS A 92 7.00 -13.42 -24.96
N SER A 93 7.40 -12.60 -25.94
CA SER A 93 7.85 -11.23 -25.65
C SER A 93 6.73 -10.35 -25.07
N LEU A 94 5.48 -10.56 -25.47
CA LEU A 94 4.33 -9.89 -24.86
C LEU A 94 4.16 -10.28 -23.39
N ALA A 95 4.24 -11.57 -23.06
CA ALA A 95 4.13 -12.07 -21.70
C ALA A 95 5.30 -11.56 -20.83
N ASP A 96 6.52 -11.65 -21.34
CA ASP A 96 7.73 -11.20 -20.65
C ASP A 96 7.70 -9.69 -20.37
N ASN A 97 7.29 -8.89 -21.35
CA ASN A 97 7.18 -7.43 -21.20
C ASN A 97 6.09 -7.03 -20.20
N LEU A 98 4.95 -7.74 -20.17
CA LEU A 98 3.93 -7.52 -19.15
C LEU A 98 4.46 -7.81 -17.75
N MET A 99 5.15 -8.93 -17.58
CA MET A 99 5.73 -9.31 -16.28
C MET A 99 6.81 -8.31 -15.83
N GLN A 100 7.62 -7.82 -16.76
CA GLN A 100 8.64 -6.82 -16.49
C GLN A 100 8.03 -5.49 -15.99
N GLU A 101 6.97 -4.99 -16.63
CA GLU A 101 6.27 -3.80 -16.17
C GLU A 101 5.57 -4.04 -14.82
N TYR A 102 4.97 -5.22 -14.62
CA TYR A 102 4.37 -5.59 -13.34
C TYR A 102 5.40 -5.60 -12.22
N GLU A 103 6.54 -6.24 -12.42
CA GLU A 103 7.62 -6.30 -11.43
C GLU A 103 8.22 -4.92 -11.12
N LYS A 104 8.40 -4.08 -12.13
CA LYS A 104 8.88 -2.70 -11.97
C LYS A 104 7.97 -1.91 -11.01
N HIS A 105 6.66 -1.95 -11.24
CA HIS A 105 5.71 -1.23 -10.41
C HIS A 105 5.57 -1.83 -9.01
N THR A 106 5.47 -3.14 -8.88
CA THR A 106 5.34 -3.81 -7.57
C THR A 106 6.59 -3.66 -6.72
N ARG A 107 7.79 -3.76 -7.32
CA ARG A 107 9.06 -3.53 -6.62
C ARG A 107 9.18 -2.10 -6.09
N PHE A 108 8.83 -1.12 -6.92
CA PHE A 108 8.82 0.28 -6.48
C PHE A 108 7.87 0.50 -5.30
N VAL A 109 6.62 0.02 -5.41
CA VAL A 109 5.64 0.14 -4.33
C VAL A 109 6.12 -0.55 -3.05
N GLY A 110 6.72 -1.74 -3.17
CA GLY A 110 7.31 -2.47 -2.04
C GLY A 110 8.44 -1.71 -1.37
N THR A 111 9.36 -1.14 -2.16
CA THR A 111 10.47 -0.32 -1.64
C THR A 111 9.98 0.94 -0.94
N LEU A 112 9.03 1.64 -1.55
CA LEU A 112 8.44 2.84 -0.94
C LEU A 112 7.73 2.50 0.38
N PHE A 113 6.96 1.41 0.39
CA PHE A 113 6.30 0.92 1.59
C PHE A 113 7.30 0.61 2.71
N ALA A 114 8.31 -0.20 2.42
CA ALA A 114 9.33 -0.57 3.39
C ALA A 114 10.09 0.67 3.93
N GLY A 115 10.44 1.62 3.05
CA GLY A 115 11.14 2.85 3.44
C GLY A 115 10.33 3.72 4.40
N GLN A 116 9.02 3.87 4.16
CA GLN A 116 8.14 4.69 5.00
C GLN A 116 8.00 4.12 6.42
N PHE A 117 7.96 2.80 6.56
CA PHE A 117 7.81 2.16 7.87
C PHE A 117 9.14 2.05 8.62
N ALA A 118 10.26 1.80 7.93
CA ALA A 118 11.58 1.80 8.55
C ALA A 118 12.00 3.17 9.10
N GLU A 119 11.63 4.28 8.42
CA GLU A 119 11.87 5.63 8.96
C GLU A 119 11.00 5.94 10.17
N LYS A 120 9.77 5.42 10.19
CA LYS A 120 8.87 5.60 11.32
C LYS A 120 9.39 4.87 12.56
N GLU A 121 9.82 3.61 12.43
CA GLU A 121 10.45 2.87 13.54
C GLU A 121 11.69 3.59 14.08
N LYS A 122 12.53 4.15 13.21
CA LYS A 122 13.69 4.95 13.61
C LYS A 122 13.31 6.24 14.32
N ARG A 123 12.24 6.92 13.87
CA ARG A 123 11.75 8.15 14.53
C ARG A 123 11.09 7.83 15.86
N GLU A 124 10.25 6.81 15.94
CA GLU A 124 9.62 6.39 17.19
C GLU A 124 10.66 5.90 18.20
N ALA A 125 11.68 5.17 17.77
CA ALA A 125 12.81 4.80 18.62
C ALA A 125 13.62 6.03 19.09
N ALA A 126 13.85 7.02 18.22
CA ALA A 126 14.54 8.25 18.57
C ALA A 126 13.70 9.16 19.48
N GLU A 127 12.38 9.25 19.25
CA GLU A 127 11.45 10.01 20.10
C GLU A 127 11.23 9.32 21.45
N THR A 128 11.22 7.99 21.50
CA THR A 128 11.14 7.21 22.74
C THR A 128 12.41 7.38 23.59
N LEU A 129 13.57 7.57 22.96
CA LEU A 129 14.83 7.88 23.64
C LEU A 129 14.96 9.34 24.07
N SER A 130 14.19 10.25 23.46
CA SER A 130 14.26 11.71 23.74
C SER A 130 13.11 12.26 24.58
N SER A 131 12.03 11.51 24.72
CA SER A 131 10.90 11.90 25.58
C SER A 131 10.89 11.04 26.84
N GLU A 132 11.04 11.67 28.01
CA GLU A 132 10.55 11.12 29.26
C GLU A 132 9.03 10.97 29.13
N TRP A 133 8.59 9.87 28.53
CA TRP A 133 7.20 9.48 28.56
C TRP A 133 6.84 9.24 30.02
N ASP A 134 6.03 10.14 30.56
CA ASP A 134 5.43 9.99 31.86
C ASP A 134 4.62 8.67 31.88
N ARG A 135 5.30 7.57 32.27
CA ARG A 135 4.72 6.21 32.45
C ARG A 135 3.54 6.20 33.41
N SER A 136 3.23 7.34 34.03
CA SER A 136 2.14 7.49 34.99
C SER A 136 0.76 7.75 34.37
N ARG A 137 0.67 7.99 33.04
CA ARG A 137 -0.60 8.38 32.39
C ARG A 137 -1.22 7.40 31.44
N ILE A 138 -0.50 6.35 31.06
CA ILE A 138 -1.10 5.21 30.34
C ILE A 138 -0.85 4.01 31.25
N GLY A 139 -1.81 3.75 32.14
CA GLY A 139 -1.87 2.46 32.80
C GLY A 139 -1.81 1.38 31.73
N GLU A 140 -1.24 0.22 32.08
CA GLU A 140 -1.18 -0.99 31.29
C GLU A 140 -2.60 -1.53 30.91
N GLU A 141 -3.53 -0.65 30.55
CA GLU A 141 -4.81 -1.00 29.98
C GLU A 141 -4.55 -1.50 28.56
N GLN A 142 -4.40 -2.76 28.53
CA GLN A 142 -4.43 -3.71 27.45
C GLN A 142 -5.09 -3.14 26.18
N PHE A 143 -4.26 -2.73 25.24
CA PHE A 143 -4.67 -2.57 23.86
C PHE A 143 -5.11 -3.97 23.39
N ASN A 144 -6.42 -4.22 23.39
CA ASN A 144 -7.03 -5.49 23.05
C ASN A 144 -7.88 -5.36 21.76
N GLU A 145 -8.31 -6.49 21.25
CA GLU A 145 -9.16 -6.57 20.05
C GLU A 145 -10.43 -5.70 20.18
N SER A 146 -10.96 -5.54 21.39
CA SER A 146 -12.15 -4.72 21.66
C SER A 146 -11.92 -3.24 21.40
N SER A 147 -10.71 -2.73 21.62
CA SER A 147 -10.37 -1.33 21.38
C SER A 147 -10.42 -0.95 19.90
N LEU A 148 -10.29 -1.90 18.98
CA LEU A 148 -10.37 -1.69 17.55
C LEU A 148 -11.80 -1.78 17.00
N THR A 149 -12.71 -2.41 17.74
CA THR A 149 -14.14 -2.50 17.33
C THR A 149 -14.88 -1.16 17.44
N GLU A 150 -14.35 -0.22 18.23
CA GLU A 150 -14.91 1.12 18.40
C GLU A 150 -14.51 2.12 17.29
N ILE A 151 -13.63 1.71 16.35
CA ILE A 151 -13.20 2.57 15.24
C ILE A 151 -14.21 2.46 14.08
N PRO A 152 -14.99 3.52 13.77
CA PRO A 152 -16.17 3.46 12.89
C PRO A 152 -15.92 3.08 11.43
N PHE A 153 -14.68 2.92 10.99
CA PHE A 153 -14.30 2.67 9.60
C PHE A 153 -13.31 1.52 9.41
N LEU A 154 -13.15 0.65 10.43
CA LEU A 154 -12.26 -0.49 10.33
C LEU A 154 -13.04 -1.71 9.83
N PRO A 155 -12.86 -2.14 8.56
CA PRO A 155 -13.71 -3.19 7.97
C PRO A 155 -13.48 -4.58 8.58
N ASP A 156 -12.35 -4.83 9.21
CA ASP A 156 -12.02 -6.08 9.90
C ASP A 156 -11.08 -5.81 11.10
N PRO A 157 -11.66 -5.55 12.29
CA PRO A 157 -10.88 -5.30 13.51
C PRO A 157 -9.95 -6.46 13.90
N LYS A 158 -10.35 -7.71 13.66
CA LYS A 158 -9.55 -8.89 13.97
C LYS A 158 -8.31 -9.00 13.10
N ARG A 159 -8.43 -8.67 11.83
CA ARG A 159 -7.32 -8.64 10.89
C ARG A 159 -6.36 -7.51 11.20
N ALA A 160 -6.89 -6.33 11.55
CA ALA A 160 -6.09 -5.19 11.96
C ALA A 160 -5.33 -5.47 13.26
N TYR A 161 -5.97 -6.12 14.24
CA TYR A 161 -5.34 -6.50 15.50
C TYR A 161 -4.17 -7.47 15.28
N ARG A 162 -4.38 -8.56 14.51
CA ARG A 162 -3.32 -9.52 14.17
C ARG A 162 -2.16 -8.87 13.40
N PHE A 163 -2.47 -7.93 12.53
CA PHE A 163 -1.45 -7.16 11.82
C PHE A 163 -0.60 -6.34 12.79
N LEU A 164 -1.23 -5.62 13.73
CA LEU A 164 -0.54 -4.84 14.76
C LEU A 164 0.26 -5.72 15.74
N GLU A 165 -0.28 -6.88 16.13
CA GLU A 165 0.47 -7.85 16.93
C GLU A 165 1.73 -8.36 16.24
N SER A 166 1.66 -8.64 14.93
CA SER A 166 2.82 -9.10 14.16
C SER A 166 3.95 -8.07 14.12
N PHE A 167 3.64 -6.79 14.22
CA PHE A 167 4.64 -5.72 14.35
C PHE A 167 5.21 -5.61 15.76
N ARG A 168 4.37 -5.79 16.78
CA ARG A 168 4.82 -5.75 18.18
C ARG A 168 5.80 -6.87 18.49
N ASP A 169 5.55 -8.06 17.97
CA ASP A 169 6.32 -9.27 18.29
C ASP A 169 7.57 -9.46 17.42
N GLY A 170 7.91 -8.46 16.57
CA GLY A 170 9.17 -8.44 15.82
C GLY A 170 9.33 -9.57 14.80
N ALA A 171 8.23 -10.09 14.25
CA ALA A 171 8.25 -11.14 13.24
C ALA A 171 9.02 -10.67 11.99
N GLN A 172 10.25 -11.13 11.86
CA GLN A 172 11.04 -11.02 10.64
C GLN A 172 10.35 -11.83 9.54
N PHE A 173 9.97 -11.14 8.47
CA PHE A 173 9.61 -11.81 7.23
C PHE A 173 10.90 -12.38 6.61
N SER A 174 11.07 -13.71 6.67
CA SER A 174 12.01 -14.45 5.83
C SER A 174 11.42 -14.66 4.44
#